data_2177fdb60e47c91f9745043e890ee19f
#
_entry.id   2177fdb60e47c91f9745043e890ee19f
#
_cell.length_a   1.000
_cell.length_b   1.000
_cell.length_c   1.000
_cell.angle_alpha   90.00
_cell.angle_beta   90.00
_cell.angle_gamma   90.00
#
_symmetry.space_group_name_H-M   'P 1'
#
loop_
_entity.id
_entity.type
_entity.pdbx_description
1 polymer ?
#
loop_
_entity_poly.entity_id
_entity_poly.type
_entity_poly.pdbx_seq_one_letter_code
_entity_poly.pdbx_strand_id
1 'polypeptide(L)'
;MRRPALALAAIVLASPLAAQQAGAPFTVQETGQGYATLDEAVGSIRMGRGTILIQPGTYHECTVQAGGDITFKAVQPGSVTFDGSPCEDKAIFVLRGRSSTVDGIIFRGVRVPDGNGAGIRTEMGNLTVTNSMFLDSQEGILGGEPTGQQIVIDKSTFSGLGTCDEAPDCAHSIYLANKGSVTITRSRFEKGTGGHYVKLRVPNVRIVDNSFDDTGGAKTNYMIDLPEGGTGVIANNSFVQGRNKENWTGFIVVAAENRTYRSTGLRIEANDARLAPGEARSPAFVASYSRDALAIGDNRLGAGVRKFETR
;
A
#
# COMPACT_ATOMS: atom_id res chain seq x y z
N MET A 1 35.21 52.67 61.78
CA MET A 1 35.53 51.58 60.85
C MET A 1 34.24 51.05 60.26
N ARG A 2 33.90 51.41 59.01
CA ARG A 2 32.71 50.91 58.29
C ARG A 2 33.15 49.83 57.31
N ARG A 3 32.60 48.63 57.42
CA ARG A 3 32.85 47.51 56.51
C ARG A 3 31.90 47.63 55.31
N PRO A 4 32.35 47.45 54.07
CA PRO A 4 31.46 47.42 52.88
C PRO A 4 30.81 46.04 52.82
N ALA A 5 29.49 46.00 52.55
CA ALA A 5 28.75 44.80 52.20
C ALA A 5 28.92 44.50 50.70
N LEU A 6 29.43 43.31 50.38
CA LEU A 6 29.43 42.79 49.00
C LEU A 6 28.04 42.23 48.69
N ALA A 7 27.38 42.80 47.72
CA ALA A 7 26.15 42.24 47.10
C ALA A 7 26.55 41.21 46.00
N LEU A 8 26.25 39.94 46.21
CA LEU A 8 26.34 38.92 45.15
C LEU A 8 25.12 39.03 44.22
N ALA A 9 25.39 39.44 43.00
CA ALA A 9 24.37 39.37 41.92
C ALA A 9 24.32 37.93 41.37
N ALA A 10 23.19 37.25 41.58
CA ALA A 10 22.91 35.95 40.99
C ALA A 10 22.48 36.15 39.51
N ILE A 11 23.32 35.73 38.58
CA ILE A 11 22.96 35.67 37.13
C ILE A 11 22.11 34.42 36.92
N VAL A 12 20.81 34.60 36.74
CA VAL A 12 19.91 33.56 36.29
C VAL A 12 20.11 33.40 34.77
N LEU A 13 20.82 32.33 34.39
CA LEU A 13 20.90 31.91 32.99
C LEU A 13 19.53 31.31 32.61
N ALA A 14 18.69 32.11 31.95
CA ALA A 14 17.49 31.63 31.29
C ALA A 14 17.91 30.80 30.07
N SER A 15 17.76 29.46 30.18
CA SER A 15 17.82 28.59 29.00
C SER A 15 16.77 29.03 28.00
N PRO A 16 17.07 29.21 26.72
CA PRO A 16 16.04 29.46 25.74
C PRO A 16 15.14 28.20 25.69
N LEU A 17 13.90 28.32 26.15
CA LEU A 17 12.84 27.39 25.78
C LEU A 17 12.80 27.48 24.24
N ALA A 18 13.11 26.35 23.57
CA ALA A 18 12.84 26.21 22.16
C ALA A 18 11.36 26.57 21.94
N ALA A 19 11.12 27.72 21.31
CA ALA A 19 9.76 28.10 20.94
C ALA A 19 9.23 26.99 20.04
N GLN A 20 8.28 26.22 20.57
CA GLN A 20 7.54 25.25 19.80
C GLN A 20 6.91 26.01 18.66
N GLN A 21 7.34 25.76 17.44
CA GLN A 21 6.78 26.38 16.23
C GLN A 21 5.35 25.85 16.10
N ALA A 22 4.41 26.51 16.76
CA ALA A 22 3.00 26.20 16.66
C ALA A 22 2.58 26.45 15.21
N GLY A 23 2.32 25.37 14.45
CA GLY A 23 1.84 25.44 13.08
C GLY A 23 2.72 24.80 12.02
N ALA A 24 3.88 24.20 12.35
CA ALA A 24 4.67 23.49 11.35
C ALA A 24 3.89 22.27 10.82
N PRO A 25 3.82 22.06 9.50
CA PRO A 25 3.04 20.97 8.90
C PRO A 25 3.56 19.58 9.27
N PHE A 26 4.84 19.44 9.54
CA PHE A 26 5.50 18.18 9.89
C PHE A 26 6.23 18.33 11.22
N THR A 27 5.92 17.45 12.18
CA THR A 27 6.58 17.49 13.50
C THR A 27 7.14 16.12 13.82
N VAL A 28 8.43 16.05 14.15
CA VAL A 28 9.02 14.82 14.69
C VAL A 28 8.61 14.70 16.15
N GLN A 29 7.77 13.72 16.46
CA GLN A 29 7.12 13.56 17.75
C GLN A 29 8.11 13.43 18.91
N GLU A 30 9.19 12.69 18.70
CA GLU A 30 10.18 12.37 19.74
C GLU A 30 11.01 13.60 20.18
N THR A 31 11.15 14.59 19.29
CA THR A 31 11.91 15.82 19.58
C THR A 31 11.01 17.04 19.80
N GLY A 32 9.75 16.97 19.35
CA GLY A 32 8.85 18.11 19.27
C GLY A 32 9.22 19.15 18.21
N GLN A 33 10.26 18.87 17.38
CA GLN A 33 10.74 19.79 16.37
C GLN A 33 9.82 19.78 15.15
N GLY A 34 9.38 20.99 14.75
CA GLY A 34 8.60 21.23 13.54
C GLY A 34 9.47 21.51 12.32
N TYR A 35 8.98 21.12 11.14
CA TYR A 35 9.65 21.30 9.84
C TYR A 35 8.66 21.84 8.82
N ALA A 36 9.19 22.62 7.87
CA ALA A 36 8.40 23.21 6.80
C ALA A 36 8.09 22.20 5.69
N THR A 37 8.98 21.23 5.44
CA THR A 37 8.82 20.19 4.43
C THR A 37 8.94 18.79 5.04
N LEU A 38 8.32 17.81 4.38
CA LEU A 38 8.41 16.40 4.78
C LEU A 38 9.84 15.88 4.68
N ASP A 39 10.57 16.30 3.63
CA ASP A 39 11.94 15.85 3.39
C ASP A 39 12.91 16.32 4.49
N GLU A 40 12.74 17.55 5.00
CA GLU A 40 13.48 18.03 6.17
C GLU A 40 13.20 17.19 7.42
N ALA A 41 11.93 16.83 7.66
CA ALA A 41 11.55 16.01 8.79
C ALA A 41 12.16 14.59 8.69
N VAL A 42 12.07 13.96 7.51
CA VAL A 42 12.71 12.66 7.21
C VAL A 42 14.23 12.75 7.37
N GLY A 43 14.85 13.78 6.79
CA GLY A 43 16.29 14.03 6.86
C GLY A 43 16.80 14.21 8.30
N SER A 44 15.99 14.74 9.20
CA SER A 44 16.36 14.92 10.61
C SER A 44 16.47 13.58 11.38
N ILE A 45 15.68 12.58 11.01
CA ILE A 45 15.67 11.25 11.64
C ILE A 45 16.85 10.39 11.16
N ARG A 46 17.25 10.54 9.88
CA ARG A 46 18.38 9.82 9.26
C ARG A 46 18.25 8.31 9.39
N MET A 47 19.25 7.66 10.04
CA MET A 47 19.29 6.22 10.28
C MET A 47 18.61 5.80 11.60
N GLY A 48 18.02 6.77 12.33
CA GLY A 48 17.38 6.57 13.61
C GLY A 48 15.97 5.99 13.52
N ARG A 49 15.19 6.26 14.55
CA ARG A 49 13.76 5.97 14.62
C ARG A 49 13.02 7.26 14.94
N GLY A 50 11.88 7.48 14.30
CA GLY A 50 11.04 8.63 14.58
C GLY A 50 9.65 8.53 13.98
N THR A 51 8.74 9.30 14.58
CA THR A 51 7.37 9.48 14.14
C THR A 51 7.18 10.91 13.63
N ILE A 52 6.82 11.06 12.36
CA ILE A 52 6.48 12.34 11.78
C ILE A 52 4.96 12.49 11.85
N LEU A 53 4.51 13.41 12.71
CA LEU A 53 3.13 13.84 12.78
C LEU A 53 2.86 14.86 11.68
N ILE A 54 1.87 14.57 10.83
CA ILE A 54 1.53 15.40 9.67
C ILE A 54 0.18 16.08 9.93
N GLN A 55 0.17 17.42 9.86
CA GLN A 55 -1.03 18.21 10.08
C GLN A 55 -2.02 18.07 8.91
N PRO A 56 -3.33 18.27 9.14
CA PRO A 56 -4.32 18.30 8.06
C PRO A 56 -3.95 19.28 6.95
N GLY A 57 -4.05 18.83 5.69
CA GLY A 57 -3.72 19.66 4.52
C GLY A 57 -3.56 18.85 3.24
N THR A 58 -3.38 19.58 2.14
CA THR A 58 -2.97 19.01 0.85
C THR A 58 -1.54 19.45 0.55
N TYR A 59 -0.68 18.47 0.29
CA TYR A 59 0.75 18.65 0.09
C TYR A 59 1.14 18.24 -1.33
N HIS A 60 1.87 19.08 -2.02
CA HIS A 60 2.43 18.83 -3.36
C HIS A 60 3.93 18.61 -3.25
N GLU A 61 4.31 17.67 -2.45
CA GLU A 61 5.70 17.28 -2.19
C GLU A 61 5.83 15.78 -2.08
N CYS A 62 7.04 15.29 -2.15
CA CYS A 62 7.39 13.89 -2.01
C CYS A 62 8.53 13.72 -1.00
N THR A 63 8.88 12.50 -0.65
CA THR A 63 10.08 12.22 0.15
C THR A 63 10.72 10.90 -0.19
N VAL A 64 12.04 10.82 0.05
CA VAL A 64 12.84 9.59 -0.03
C VAL A 64 13.33 9.24 1.37
N GLN A 65 12.79 8.18 1.95
CA GLN A 65 13.34 7.62 3.18
C GLN A 65 14.57 6.77 2.85
N ALA A 66 15.74 7.33 3.02
CA ALA A 66 17.00 6.64 2.69
C ALA A 66 17.44 5.61 3.75
N GLY A 67 16.85 5.62 4.95
CA GLY A 67 17.22 4.70 6.04
C GLY A 67 16.30 4.83 7.26
N GLY A 68 16.70 4.18 8.36
CA GLY A 68 16.01 4.27 9.65
C GLY A 68 14.66 3.55 9.72
N ASP A 69 13.93 3.81 10.80
CA ASP A 69 12.58 3.31 11.08
C ASP A 69 11.65 4.51 11.22
N ILE A 70 10.86 4.83 10.20
CA ILE A 70 10.04 6.04 10.18
C ILE A 70 8.55 5.68 10.16
N THR A 71 7.80 6.35 11.04
CA THR A 71 6.34 6.37 11.01
C THR A 71 5.86 7.71 10.46
N PHE A 72 5.15 7.69 9.35
CA PHE A 72 4.43 8.81 8.76
C PHE A 72 2.99 8.75 9.22
N LYS A 73 2.57 9.68 10.06
CA LYS A 73 1.27 9.61 10.72
C LYS A 73 0.47 10.89 10.56
N ALA A 74 -0.70 10.79 9.94
CA ALA A 74 -1.67 11.88 9.95
C ALA A 74 -2.15 12.14 11.39
N VAL A 75 -2.13 13.38 11.86
CA VAL A 75 -2.68 13.77 13.16
C VAL A 75 -4.18 13.41 13.23
N GLN A 76 -4.87 13.61 12.12
CA GLN A 76 -6.25 13.18 11.94
C GLN A 76 -6.31 12.28 10.68
N PRO A 77 -6.61 10.99 10.81
CA PRO A 77 -6.70 10.08 9.66
C PRO A 77 -7.67 10.59 8.59
N GLY A 78 -7.24 10.54 7.32
CA GLY A 78 -8.05 10.99 6.18
C GLY A 78 -8.09 12.50 5.95
N SER A 79 -7.35 13.29 6.71
CA SER A 79 -7.25 14.76 6.54
C SER A 79 -5.94 15.22 5.89
N VAL A 80 -5.01 14.30 5.65
CA VAL A 80 -3.71 14.55 5.03
C VAL A 80 -3.72 13.97 3.63
N THR A 81 -3.54 14.82 2.62
CA THR A 81 -3.48 14.40 1.21
C THR A 81 -2.14 14.79 0.62
N PHE A 82 -1.44 13.82 0.03
CA PHE A 82 -0.32 14.07 -0.88
C PHE A 82 -0.82 13.91 -2.32
N ASP A 83 -0.58 14.93 -3.15
CA ASP A 83 -1.18 15.06 -4.48
C ASP A 83 -0.11 15.29 -5.56
N GLY A 84 0.05 14.32 -6.44
CA GLY A 84 0.64 14.44 -7.76
C GLY A 84 2.14 14.70 -7.89
N SER A 85 2.92 14.74 -6.81
CA SER A 85 4.34 15.11 -6.86
C SER A 85 5.25 13.92 -6.57
N PRO A 86 5.66 13.09 -7.56
CA PRO A 86 6.54 11.95 -7.33
C PRO A 86 8.01 12.36 -7.18
N CYS A 87 8.73 11.74 -6.26
CA CYS A 87 10.18 11.72 -6.21
C CYS A 87 10.74 10.69 -7.19
N GLU A 88 11.88 10.99 -7.80
CA GLU A 88 12.66 10.09 -8.66
C GLU A 88 11.86 9.51 -9.84
N ASP A 89 10.85 10.21 -10.32
CA ASP A 89 9.89 9.69 -11.31
C ASP A 89 9.31 8.31 -10.92
N LYS A 90 9.05 8.09 -9.63
CA LYS A 90 8.56 6.82 -9.08
C LYS A 90 7.30 6.96 -8.23
N ALA A 91 7.38 7.70 -7.13
CA ALA A 91 6.29 7.74 -6.15
C ALA A 91 6.34 8.97 -5.25
N ILE A 92 5.23 9.26 -4.59
CA ILE A 92 5.20 10.30 -3.55
C ILE A 92 6.11 9.89 -2.39
N PHE A 93 6.03 8.65 -1.91
CA PHE A 93 6.96 8.12 -0.91
C PHE A 93 7.82 7.02 -1.52
N VAL A 94 9.15 7.25 -1.58
CA VAL A 94 10.15 6.24 -1.96
C VAL A 94 10.82 5.74 -0.68
N LEU A 95 10.59 4.47 -0.33
CA LEU A 95 10.92 3.91 0.98
C LEU A 95 12.10 2.91 0.88
N ARG A 96 13.23 3.27 1.50
CA ARG A 96 14.47 2.49 1.60
C ARG A 96 14.94 2.29 3.04
N GLY A 97 14.06 2.59 4.01
CA GLY A 97 14.33 2.40 5.43
C GLY A 97 14.36 0.93 5.85
N ARG A 98 14.84 0.65 7.07
CA ARG A 98 14.68 -0.68 7.68
C ARG A 98 13.22 -1.02 7.91
N SER A 99 12.42 -0.02 8.29
CA SER A 99 10.97 -0.12 8.33
C SER A 99 10.31 1.23 8.06
N SER A 100 9.12 1.16 7.48
CA SER A 100 8.27 2.31 7.21
C SER A 100 6.84 2.00 7.66
N THR A 101 6.23 2.91 8.39
CA THR A 101 4.80 2.85 8.73
C THR A 101 4.11 4.08 8.18
N VAL A 102 2.97 3.87 7.50
CA VAL A 102 2.13 4.93 6.95
C VAL A 102 0.74 4.79 7.53
N ASP A 103 0.26 5.80 8.24
CA ASP A 103 -1.02 5.75 8.94
C ASP A 103 -1.88 6.98 8.64
N GLY A 104 -3.06 6.75 8.08
CA GLY A 104 -4.12 7.74 7.90
C GLY A 104 -3.92 8.74 6.76
N ILE A 105 -3.08 8.44 5.76
CA ILE A 105 -2.68 9.34 4.68
C ILE A 105 -3.42 9.00 3.37
N ILE A 106 -3.76 10.03 2.61
CA ILE A 106 -4.32 9.93 1.25
C ILE A 106 -3.22 10.25 0.24
N PHE A 107 -2.99 9.34 -0.71
CA PHE A 107 -2.12 9.53 -1.88
C PHE A 107 -2.98 9.59 -3.13
N ARG A 108 -2.76 10.57 -3.99
CA ARG A 108 -3.56 10.67 -5.23
C ARG A 108 -2.83 11.34 -6.38
N GLY A 109 -3.34 11.12 -7.59
CA GLY A 109 -2.96 11.89 -8.77
C GLY A 109 -1.54 11.63 -9.29
N VAL A 110 -0.91 10.52 -8.92
CA VAL A 110 0.49 10.22 -9.28
C VAL A 110 0.57 9.68 -10.70
N ARG A 111 1.37 10.37 -11.52
CA ARG A 111 1.67 9.94 -12.89
C ARG A 111 3.14 10.19 -13.20
N VAL A 112 3.77 9.21 -13.84
CA VAL A 112 5.15 9.27 -14.34
C VAL A 112 5.20 8.72 -15.77
N PRO A 113 6.25 9.06 -16.55
CA PRO A 113 6.28 8.75 -17.99
C PRO A 113 6.24 7.26 -18.34
N ASP A 114 6.75 6.38 -17.47
CA ASP A 114 6.76 4.93 -17.69
C ASP A 114 5.45 4.21 -17.28
N GLY A 115 4.47 4.96 -16.77
CA GLY A 115 3.18 4.44 -16.37
C GLY A 115 3.14 3.79 -14.98
N ASN A 116 4.22 3.88 -14.17
CA ASN A 116 4.35 3.21 -12.87
C ASN A 116 4.32 4.18 -11.67
N GLY A 117 3.71 5.34 -11.84
CA GLY A 117 3.59 6.36 -10.78
C GLY A 117 2.76 5.88 -9.60
N ALA A 118 3.39 5.72 -8.45
CA ALA A 118 2.77 5.13 -7.25
C ALA A 118 2.58 6.13 -6.10
N GLY A 119 1.62 5.86 -5.23
CA GLY A 119 1.55 6.55 -3.94
C GLY A 119 2.77 6.20 -3.08
N ILE A 120 3.12 4.90 -3.04
CA ILE A 120 4.30 4.38 -2.33
C ILE A 120 5.11 3.47 -3.26
N ARG A 121 6.42 3.75 -3.38
CA ARG A 121 7.43 2.85 -3.91
C ARG A 121 8.23 2.25 -2.76
N THR A 122 8.03 0.97 -2.43
CA THR A 122 8.83 0.28 -1.42
C THR A 122 9.99 -0.44 -2.10
N GLU A 123 11.22 -0.03 -1.76
CA GLU A 123 12.43 -0.59 -2.35
C GLU A 123 13.23 -1.42 -1.35
N MET A 124 13.10 -1.13 -0.04
CA MET A 124 13.80 -1.86 1.01
C MET A 124 12.96 -1.91 2.31
N GLY A 125 13.29 -2.85 3.19
CA GLY A 125 12.78 -2.98 4.55
C GLY A 125 11.30 -3.33 4.64
N ASN A 126 10.81 -3.39 5.86
CA ASN A 126 9.41 -3.72 6.12
C ASN A 126 8.48 -2.52 5.90
N LEU A 127 7.27 -2.77 5.43
CA LEU A 127 6.25 -1.74 5.24
C LEU A 127 4.96 -2.10 5.98
N THR A 128 4.43 -1.14 6.73
CA THR A 128 3.07 -1.21 7.29
C THR A 128 2.27 -0.01 6.80
N VAL A 129 1.11 -0.26 6.19
CA VAL A 129 0.18 0.78 5.74
C VAL A 129 -1.15 0.54 6.42
N THR A 130 -1.65 1.56 7.12
CA THR A 130 -2.94 1.47 7.82
C THR A 130 -3.80 2.69 7.56
N ASN A 131 -5.12 2.52 7.57
CA ASN A 131 -6.11 3.61 7.52
C ASN A 131 -5.88 4.62 6.37
N SER A 132 -5.24 4.19 5.29
CA SER A 132 -4.76 5.07 4.21
C SER A 132 -5.55 4.89 2.92
N MET A 133 -5.48 5.86 2.02
CA MET A 133 -6.18 5.80 0.74
C MET A 133 -5.21 6.07 -0.42
N PHE A 134 -5.39 5.31 -1.50
CA PHE A 134 -4.67 5.45 -2.75
C PHE A 134 -5.69 5.69 -3.86
N LEU A 135 -5.63 6.86 -4.48
CA LEU A 135 -6.69 7.34 -5.36
C LEU A 135 -6.12 7.81 -6.70
N ASP A 136 -6.80 7.49 -7.79
CA ASP A 136 -6.66 8.12 -9.11
C ASP A 136 -5.19 8.26 -9.59
N SER A 137 -4.36 7.24 -9.35
CA SER A 137 -2.95 7.17 -9.72
C SER A 137 -2.67 6.01 -10.66
N GLN A 138 -1.48 5.95 -11.26
CA GLN A 138 -1.10 4.81 -12.09
C GLN A 138 -0.96 3.55 -11.22
N GLU A 139 -0.38 3.67 -10.02
CA GLU A 139 -0.34 2.58 -9.03
C GLU A 139 -0.62 3.10 -7.60
N GLY A 140 -1.06 2.20 -6.73
CA GLY A 140 -1.17 2.51 -5.30
C GLY A 140 0.15 2.24 -4.58
N ILE A 141 0.55 0.97 -4.52
CA ILE A 141 1.80 0.53 -3.89
C ILE A 141 2.55 -0.37 -4.86
N LEU A 142 3.76 0.03 -5.18
CA LEU A 142 4.64 -0.69 -6.11
C LEU A 142 5.98 -1.03 -5.45
N GLY A 143 6.56 -2.16 -5.78
CA GLY A 143 7.93 -2.49 -5.46
C GLY A 143 8.11 -3.84 -4.81
N GLY A 144 8.95 -3.87 -3.80
CA GLY A 144 9.42 -5.06 -3.14
C GLY A 144 10.92 -5.23 -3.30
N GLU A 145 11.47 -6.06 -2.45
CA GLU A 145 12.90 -6.36 -2.40
C GLU A 145 13.12 -7.87 -2.44
N PRO A 146 14.14 -8.39 -3.11
CA PRO A 146 14.43 -9.82 -3.18
C PRO A 146 14.98 -10.38 -1.83
N THR A 147 14.44 -9.91 -0.73
CA THR A 147 14.76 -10.31 0.65
C THR A 147 13.51 -10.79 1.39
N GLY A 148 13.67 -11.13 2.67
CA GLY A 148 12.57 -11.54 3.55
C GLY A 148 11.63 -10.41 4.00
N GLN A 149 11.39 -9.41 3.18
CA GLN A 149 10.54 -8.26 3.47
C GLN A 149 9.12 -8.65 3.91
N GLN A 150 8.62 -8.02 4.96
CA GLN A 150 7.25 -8.16 5.43
C GLN A 150 6.46 -6.90 5.11
N ILE A 151 5.36 -7.05 4.37
CA ILE A 151 4.48 -5.94 4.00
C ILE A 151 3.09 -6.21 4.58
N VAL A 152 2.56 -5.25 5.34
CA VAL A 152 1.24 -5.30 5.96
C VAL A 152 0.42 -4.12 5.48
N ILE A 153 -0.75 -4.38 4.90
CA ILE A 153 -1.72 -3.37 4.45
C ILE A 153 -3.04 -3.66 5.14
N ASP A 154 -3.53 -2.72 5.93
CA ASP A 154 -4.74 -2.91 6.73
C ASP A 154 -5.67 -1.69 6.65
N LYS A 155 -6.98 -1.91 6.61
CA LYS A 155 -8.00 -0.85 6.61
C LYS A 155 -7.74 0.27 5.60
N SER A 156 -7.27 -0.08 4.41
CA SER A 156 -6.90 0.89 3.39
C SER A 156 -7.81 0.79 2.16
N THR A 157 -7.92 1.89 1.41
CA THR A 157 -8.76 1.96 0.21
C THR A 157 -7.90 2.21 -1.02
N PHE A 158 -8.16 1.44 -2.08
CA PHE A 158 -7.53 1.53 -3.39
C PHE A 158 -8.61 1.78 -4.44
N SER A 159 -8.66 2.97 -5.03
CA SER A 159 -9.75 3.38 -5.94
C SER A 159 -9.21 4.18 -7.13
N GLY A 160 -9.66 3.87 -8.33
CA GLY A 160 -9.25 4.57 -9.55
C GLY A 160 -7.78 4.33 -9.93
N LEU A 161 -7.26 3.13 -9.67
CA LEU A 161 -5.86 2.78 -9.87
C LEU A 161 -5.68 1.78 -11.02
N GLY A 162 -4.48 1.74 -11.55
CA GLY A 162 -4.10 0.91 -12.68
C GLY A 162 -4.19 1.66 -14.01
N THR A 163 -3.40 1.24 -14.99
CA THR A 163 -3.51 1.70 -16.37
C THR A 163 -2.89 0.67 -17.31
N CYS A 164 -3.54 0.43 -18.46
CA CYS A 164 -2.96 -0.35 -19.56
C CYS A 164 -2.65 0.54 -20.78
N ASP A 165 -3.09 1.79 -20.75
CA ASP A 165 -2.88 2.74 -21.85
C ASP A 165 -1.53 3.48 -21.71
N GLU A 166 -1.04 3.65 -20.47
CA GLU A 166 0.18 4.39 -20.16
C GLU A 166 1.37 3.46 -19.82
N ALA A 167 1.11 2.18 -19.52
CA ALA A 167 2.13 1.19 -19.18
C ALA A 167 2.02 -0.05 -20.07
N PRO A 168 3.09 -0.50 -20.77
CA PRO A 168 3.05 -1.63 -21.71
C PRO A 168 2.54 -2.94 -21.10
N ASP A 169 2.86 -3.21 -19.84
CA ASP A 169 2.47 -4.43 -19.12
C ASP A 169 1.33 -4.18 -18.13
N CYS A 170 0.64 -3.05 -18.24
CA CYS A 170 -0.32 -2.50 -17.31
C CYS A 170 0.26 -2.22 -15.90
N ALA A 171 -0.15 -1.11 -15.33
CA ALA A 171 0.03 -0.80 -13.92
C ALA A 171 -1.13 -1.38 -13.09
N HIS A 172 -0.96 -1.52 -11.77
CA HIS A 172 -1.85 -2.24 -10.88
C HIS A 172 -2.22 -1.43 -9.63
N SER A 173 -3.29 -1.79 -8.90
CA SER A 173 -3.53 -1.12 -7.62
C SER A 173 -2.46 -1.45 -6.59
N ILE A 174 -2.01 -2.72 -6.54
CA ILE A 174 -0.85 -3.18 -5.77
C ILE A 174 -0.03 -4.13 -6.63
N TYR A 175 1.27 -3.86 -6.76
CA TYR A 175 2.21 -4.80 -7.36
C TYR A 175 3.46 -4.94 -6.49
N LEU A 176 3.64 -6.12 -5.89
CA LEU A 176 4.72 -6.39 -4.96
C LEU A 176 5.45 -7.70 -5.29
N ALA A 177 6.77 -7.65 -5.20
CA ALA A 177 7.65 -8.80 -5.43
C ALA A 177 8.73 -8.87 -4.34
N ASN A 178 8.66 -9.86 -3.45
CA ASN A 178 9.70 -10.10 -2.44
C ASN A 178 9.79 -11.59 -2.08
N LYS A 179 10.75 -11.97 -1.26
CA LYS A 179 10.94 -13.35 -0.77
C LYS A 179 10.37 -13.57 0.64
N GLY A 180 9.58 -12.66 1.16
CA GLY A 180 8.97 -12.70 2.49
C GLY A 180 7.47 -12.95 2.45
N SER A 181 6.70 -11.98 2.93
CA SER A 181 5.25 -12.11 3.02
C SER A 181 4.51 -10.81 2.76
N VAL A 182 3.28 -10.93 2.25
CA VAL A 182 2.33 -9.81 2.12
C VAL A 182 1.03 -10.17 2.83
N THR A 183 0.60 -9.30 3.73
CA THR A 183 -0.68 -9.37 4.43
C THR A 183 -1.55 -8.20 4.02
N ILE A 184 -2.76 -8.46 3.49
CA ILE A 184 -3.75 -7.44 3.12
C ILE A 184 -5.04 -7.79 3.84
N THR A 185 -5.48 -6.90 4.74
CA THR A 185 -6.67 -7.15 5.55
C THR A 185 -7.60 -5.95 5.60
N ARG A 186 -8.91 -6.18 5.71
CA ARG A 186 -9.95 -5.16 5.94
C ARG A 186 -9.86 -3.97 5.00
N SER A 187 -9.41 -4.23 3.76
CA SER A 187 -9.14 -3.21 2.75
C SER A 187 -10.15 -3.28 1.61
N ARG A 188 -10.32 -2.16 0.91
CA ARG A 188 -11.27 -2.01 -0.19
C ARG A 188 -10.55 -1.70 -1.49
N PHE A 189 -10.94 -2.42 -2.54
CA PHE A 189 -10.45 -2.25 -3.90
C PHE A 189 -11.64 -1.97 -4.81
N GLU A 190 -11.63 -0.87 -5.54
CA GLU A 190 -12.73 -0.49 -6.41
C GLU A 190 -12.29 0.39 -7.58
N LYS A 191 -13.13 0.46 -8.62
CA LYS A 191 -12.97 1.40 -9.74
C LYS A 191 -11.60 1.35 -10.41
N GLY A 192 -10.97 0.17 -10.47
CA GLY A 192 -9.69 0.02 -11.17
C GLY A 192 -9.79 0.50 -12.60
N THR A 193 -8.74 1.12 -13.13
CA THR A 193 -8.67 1.70 -14.47
C THR A 193 -7.72 0.93 -15.40
N GLY A 194 -7.23 -0.22 -14.95
CA GLY A 194 -6.38 -1.15 -15.67
C GLY A 194 -5.72 -2.16 -14.76
N GLY A 195 -5.14 -3.21 -15.31
CA GLY A 195 -4.37 -4.22 -14.60
C GLY A 195 -5.11 -4.94 -13.48
N HIS A 196 -4.36 -5.51 -12.56
CA HIS A 196 -4.89 -6.26 -11.42
C HIS A 196 -5.15 -5.35 -10.21
N TYR A 197 -6.10 -5.72 -9.34
CA TYR A 197 -6.21 -5.04 -8.04
C TYR A 197 -5.04 -5.45 -7.12
N VAL A 198 -4.70 -6.73 -7.07
CA VAL A 198 -3.59 -7.24 -6.27
C VAL A 198 -2.76 -8.21 -7.10
N LYS A 199 -1.52 -7.86 -7.41
CA LYS A 199 -0.53 -8.71 -8.09
C LYS A 199 0.66 -8.93 -7.16
N LEU A 200 0.91 -10.20 -6.77
CA LEU A 200 1.93 -10.53 -5.77
C LEU A 200 2.85 -11.65 -6.27
N ARG A 201 4.14 -11.35 -6.36
CA ARG A 201 5.22 -12.31 -6.62
C ARG A 201 5.95 -12.61 -5.31
N VAL A 202 5.26 -13.29 -4.40
CA VAL A 202 5.75 -13.55 -3.04
C VAL A 202 5.43 -14.98 -2.60
N PRO A 203 6.26 -15.62 -1.77
CA PRO A 203 6.03 -16.99 -1.33
C PRO A 203 4.84 -17.13 -0.38
N ASN A 204 4.52 -16.10 0.43
CA ASN A 204 3.49 -16.20 1.47
C ASN A 204 2.52 -15.02 1.41
N VAL A 205 1.24 -15.32 1.31
CA VAL A 205 0.16 -14.33 1.27
C VAL A 205 -0.87 -14.55 2.37
N ARG A 206 -1.40 -13.45 2.91
CA ARG A 206 -2.59 -13.43 3.74
C ARG A 206 -3.51 -12.31 3.23
N ILE A 207 -4.56 -12.67 2.50
CA ILE A 207 -5.53 -11.73 1.92
C ILE A 207 -6.89 -12.06 2.53
N VAL A 208 -7.28 -11.32 3.56
CA VAL A 208 -8.43 -11.71 4.41
C VAL A 208 -9.29 -10.50 4.76
N ASP A 209 -10.61 -10.70 4.76
CA ASP A 209 -11.62 -9.69 5.14
C ASP A 209 -11.61 -8.44 4.22
N ASN A 210 -11.32 -8.60 2.93
CA ASN A 210 -11.27 -7.50 1.98
C ASN A 210 -12.52 -7.45 1.08
N SER A 211 -12.75 -6.28 0.48
CA SER A 211 -13.78 -6.07 -0.54
C SER A 211 -13.15 -5.71 -1.87
N PHE A 212 -13.48 -6.45 -2.92
CA PHE A 212 -13.10 -6.19 -4.31
C PHE A 212 -14.37 -5.90 -5.11
N ASP A 213 -14.66 -4.63 -5.35
CA ASP A 213 -15.84 -4.18 -6.11
C ASP A 213 -15.43 -3.58 -7.46
N ASP A 214 -15.46 -4.41 -8.48
CA ASP A 214 -15.10 -4.05 -9.83
C ASP A 214 -16.29 -3.56 -10.68
N THR A 215 -17.45 -3.30 -10.08
CA THR A 215 -18.65 -2.83 -10.83
C THR A 215 -18.41 -1.53 -11.57
N GLY A 216 -17.59 -0.63 -11.02
CA GLY A 216 -17.13 0.61 -11.63
C GLY A 216 -15.76 0.51 -12.29
N GLY A 217 -15.20 -0.68 -12.42
CA GLY A 217 -13.90 -0.90 -13.06
C GLY A 217 -13.92 -0.72 -14.57
N ALA A 218 -12.76 -0.38 -15.14
CA ALA A 218 -12.56 -0.25 -16.59
C ALA A 218 -11.23 -0.88 -17.00
N LYS A 219 -11.26 -1.78 -17.99
CA LYS A 219 -10.07 -2.50 -18.50
C LYS A 219 -9.30 -3.27 -17.41
N THR A 220 -9.97 -3.67 -16.31
CA THR A 220 -9.33 -4.41 -15.21
C THR A 220 -9.07 -5.86 -15.59
N ASN A 221 -8.02 -6.44 -14.97
CA ASN A 221 -7.67 -7.84 -15.11
C ASN A 221 -8.18 -8.65 -13.90
N TYR A 222 -7.44 -9.66 -13.42
CA TYR A 222 -7.84 -10.45 -12.26
C TYR A 222 -7.88 -9.61 -10.97
N MET A 223 -8.70 -10.01 -10.00
CA MET A 223 -8.77 -9.31 -8.72
C MET A 223 -7.58 -9.65 -7.84
N ILE A 224 -7.16 -10.92 -7.84
CA ILE A 224 -5.93 -11.38 -7.20
C ILE A 224 -5.15 -12.20 -8.22
N ASP A 225 -3.91 -11.82 -8.43
CA ASP A 225 -2.95 -12.54 -9.27
C ASP A 225 -1.71 -12.92 -8.44
N LEU A 226 -1.44 -14.21 -8.37
CA LEU A 226 -0.21 -14.78 -7.82
C LEU A 226 0.59 -15.38 -8.98
N PRO A 227 1.21 -14.57 -9.85
CA PRO A 227 1.70 -15.00 -11.16
C PRO A 227 2.83 -16.01 -11.08
N GLU A 228 3.54 -16.09 -9.95
CA GLU A 228 4.63 -17.04 -9.70
C GLU A 228 4.27 -18.14 -8.70
N GLY A 229 2.98 -18.25 -8.33
CA GLY A 229 2.52 -19.10 -7.24
C GLY A 229 2.65 -18.44 -5.87
N GLY A 230 2.53 -19.23 -4.81
CA GLY A 230 2.59 -18.80 -3.41
C GLY A 230 1.65 -19.60 -2.52
N THR A 231 1.92 -19.61 -1.22
CA THR A 231 1.11 -20.29 -0.19
C THR A 231 0.47 -19.29 0.77
N GLY A 232 -0.32 -19.79 1.70
CA GLY A 232 -0.98 -18.96 2.72
C GLY A 232 -2.49 -19.03 2.67
N VAL A 233 -3.18 -17.89 2.80
CA VAL A 233 -4.64 -17.86 2.90
C VAL A 233 -5.28 -16.69 2.16
N ILE A 234 -6.35 -16.98 1.42
CA ILE A 234 -7.26 -15.99 0.80
C ILE A 234 -8.66 -16.34 1.32
N ALA A 235 -9.17 -15.57 2.29
CA ALA A 235 -10.40 -15.94 2.99
C ALA A 235 -11.26 -14.72 3.37
N ASN A 236 -12.56 -14.97 3.55
CA ASN A 236 -13.54 -13.96 3.99
C ASN A 236 -13.60 -12.71 3.10
N ASN A 237 -13.18 -12.80 1.83
CA ASN A 237 -13.23 -11.67 0.94
C ASN A 237 -14.55 -11.65 0.15
N SER A 238 -15.02 -10.44 -0.18
CA SER A 238 -16.15 -10.22 -1.07
C SER A 238 -15.64 -9.78 -2.43
N PHE A 239 -16.09 -10.43 -3.51
CA PHE A 239 -15.71 -10.15 -4.88
C PHE A 239 -16.94 -9.87 -5.74
N VAL A 240 -16.94 -8.75 -6.45
CA VAL A 240 -17.92 -8.46 -7.52
C VAL A 240 -17.16 -8.20 -8.81
N GLN A 241 -17.26 -9.10 -9.79
CA GLN A 241 -16.61 -8.91 -11.08
C GLN A 241 -17.46 -7.99 -11.97
N GLY A 242 -16.87 -6.88 -12.42
CA GLY A 242 -17.48 -5.90 -13.30
C GLY A 242 -17.55 -6.32 -14.76
N ARG A 243 -18.17 -5.45 -15.57
CA ARG A 243 -18.40 -5.69 -17.01
C ARG A 243 -17.18 -5.40 -17.87
N ASN A 244 -16.51 -4.30 -17.58
CA ASN A 244 -15.44 -3.76 -18.42
C ASN A 244 -14.09 -4.31 -17.96
N LYS A 245 -13.76 -5.49 -18.44
CA LYS A 245 -12.53 -6.20 -18.11
C LYS A 245 -11.67 -6.42 -19.35
N GLU A 246 -10.37 -6.19 -19.18
CA GLU A 246 -9.35 -6.67 -20.11
C GLU A 246 -9.30 -8.20 -20.07
N ASN A 247 -9.33 -8.80 -18.87
CA ASN A 247 -9.42 -10.23 -18.69
C ASN A 247 -10.42 -10.62 -17.58
N TRP A 248 -11.49 -11.28 -17.99
CA TRP A 248 -12.59 -11.68 -17.12
C TRP A 248 -12.56 -13.17 -16.73
N THR A 249 -11.60 -13.94 -17.21
CA THR A 249 -11.64 -15.41 -17.15
C THR A 249 -11.42 -16.01 -15.76
N GLY A 250 -10.93 -15.21 -14.79
CA GLY A 250 -10.74 -15.62 -13.41
C GLY A 250 -10.92 -14.49 -12.41
N PHE A 251 -11.22 -14.82 -11.15
CA PHE A 251 -11.16 -13.89 -10.03
C PHE A 251 -9.78 -13.94 -9.36
N ILE A 252 -9.34 -15.15 -8.98
CA ILE A 252 -8.04 -15.44 -8.36
C ILE A 252 -7.27 -16.32 -9.34
N VAL A 253 -6.08 -15.88 -9.72
CA VAL A 253 -5.24 -16.62 -10.67
C VAL A 253 -3.90 -16.96 -10.02
N VAL A 254 -3.44 -18.19 -10.23
CA VAL A 254 -2.25 -18.74 -9.59
C VAL A 254 -1.30 -19.33 -10.61
N ALA A 255 -0.02 -18.91 -10.54
CA ALA A 255 1.10 -19.41 -11.32
C ALA A 255 0.94 -19.27 -12.84
N ALA A 256 0.34 -18.16 -13.31
CA ALA A 256 0.11 -17.92 -14.75
C ALA A 256 1.38 -17.56 -15.52
N GLU A 257 2.39 -16.99 -14.87
CA GLU A 257 3.63 -16.57 -15.53
C GLU A 257 4.78 -17.52 -15.22
N ASN A 258 4.99 -17.85 -13.95
CA ASN A 258 6.05 -18.74 -13.48
C ASN A 258 5.58 -19.64 -12.34
N ARG A 259 6.40 -20.62 -11.94
CA ARG A 259 6.18 -21.51 -10.81
C ARG A 259 7.32 -21.41 -9.81
N THR A 260 7.74 -20.18 -9.50
CA THR A 260 8.85 -19.88 -8.59
C THR A 260 8.55 -20.39 -7.19
N TYR A 261 7.29 -20.21 -6.76
CA TYR A 261 6.81 -20.62 -5.43
C TYR A 261 5.79 -21.76 -5.56
N ARG A 262 5.88 -22.73 -4.65
CA ARG A 262 4.85 -23.77 -4.53
C ARG A 262 3.55 -23.15 -4.07
N SER A 263 2.44 -23.65 -4.62
CA SER A 263 1.09 -23.27 -4.20
C SER A 263 0.37 -24.40 -3.45
N THR A 264 1.06 -25.51 -3.18
CA THR A 264 0.49 -26.63 -2.42
C THR A 264 0.02 -26.16 -1.05
N GLY A 265 -1.28 -26.38 -0.76
CA GLY A 265 -1.90 -25.98 0.51
C GLY A 265 -2.29 -24.49 0.59
N LEU A 266 -2.18 -23.68 -0.50
CA LEU A 266 -2.81 -22.36 -0.53
C LEU A 266 -4.30 -22.52 -0.24
N ARG A 267 -4.76 -21.96 0.89
CA ARG A 267 -6.14 -22.05 1.34
C ARG A 267 -6.98 -20.92 0.75
N ILE A 268 -8.10 -21.28 0.12
CA ILE A 268 -9.05 -20.31 -0.48
C ILE A 268 -10.45 -20.71 0.00
N GLU A 269 -10.97 -20.03 1.02
CA GLU A 269 -12.17 -20.44 1.73
C GLU A 269 -13.00 -19.26 2.28
N ALA A 270 -14.28 -19.49 2.54
CA ALA A 270 -15.19 -18.51 3.13
C ALA A 270 -15.31 -17.19 2.34
N ASN A 271 -15.00 -17.17 1.05
CA ASN A 271 -15.16 -16.00 0.20
C ASN A 271 -16.56 -15.96 -0.42
N ASP A 272 -17.01 -14.77 -0.78
CA ASP A 272 -18.22 -14.50 -1.58
C ASP A 272 -17.82 -13.93 -2.94
N ALA A 273 -18.15 -14.59 -4.02
CA ALA A 273 -17.82 -14.14 -5.36
C ALA A 273 -19.04 -14.16 -6.28
N ARG A 274 -19.28 -13.02 -6.95
CA ARG A 274 -20.40 -12.89 -7.90
C ARG A 274 -20.04 -12.00 -9.07
N LEU A 275 -20.85 -12.09 -10.10
CA LEU A 275 -20.81 -11.15 -11.22
C LEU A 275 -21.65 -9.91 -10.92
N ALA A 276 -21.30 -8.79 -11.56
CA ALA A 276 -22.14 -7.60 -11.55
C ALA A 276 -23.52 -7.90 -12.19
N PRO A 277 -24.59 -7.22 -11.76
CA PRO A 277 -25.92 -7.46 -12.31
C PRO A 277 -25.96 -7.36 -13.85
N GLY A 278 -26.58 -8.35 -14.51
CA GLY A 278 -26.72 -8.41 -15.97
C GLY A 278 -25.50 -9.00 -16.70
N GLU A 279 -24.46 -9.48 -16.00
CA GLU A 279 -23.38 -10.23 -16.62
C GLU A 279 -23.73 -11.72 -16.75
N ALA A 280 -23.41 -12.29 -17.94
CA ALA A 280 -23.69 -13.68 -18.27
C ALA A 280 -22.44 -14.52 -18.55
N ARG A 281 -21.28 -14.06 -18.08
CA ARG A 281 -19.99 -14.76 -18.23
C ARG A 281 -19.89 -15.97 -17.30
N SER A 282 -18.93 -16.83 -17.58
CA SER A 282 -18.65 -17.98 -16.69
C SER A 282 -17.16 -18.05 -16.33
N PRO A 283 -16.66 -17.10 -15.51
CA PRO A 283 -15.29 -17.11 -15.04
C PRO A 283 -15.05 -18.21 -14.01
N ALA A 284 -13.80 -18.64 -13.87
CA ALA A 284 -13.38 -19.44 -12.74
C ALA A 284 -13.19 -18.55 -11.49
N PHE A 285 -13.71 -18.96 -10.34
CA PHE A 285 -13.35 -18.27 -9.07
C PHE A 285 -11.86 -18.41 -8.80
N VAL A 286 -11.32 -19.61 -8.97
CA VAL A 286 -9.88 -19.87 -8.92
C VAL A 286 -9.44 -20.54 -10.21
N ALA A 287 -8.44 -19.97 -10.88
CA ALA A 287 -7.76 -20.61 -12.01
C ALA A 287 -6.28 -20.85 -11.65
N SER A 288 -5.79 -22.08 -11.86
CA SER A 288 -4.40 -22.44 -11.56
C SER A 288 -3.69 -22.96 -12.80
N TYR A 289 -2.50 -22.42 -13.03
CA TYR A 289 -1.57 -22.88 -14.06
C TYR A 289 -0.49 -23.83 -13.50
N SER A 290 -0.57 -24.15 -12.20
CA SER A 290 0.30 -25.14 -11.55
C SER A 290 -0.41 -26.48 -11.39
N ARG A 291 0.39 -27.53 -11.14
CA ARG A 291 -0.12 -28.85 -10.75
C ARG A 291 -0.20 -29.02 -9.23
N ASP A 292 0.05 -27.94 -8.49
CA ASP A 292 0.01 -27.96 -7.04
C ASP A 292 -1.42 -28.12 -6.52
N ALA A 293 -1.58 -28.92 -5.46
CA ALA A 293 -2.88 -29.12 -4.83
C ALA A 293 -3.24 -27.92 -3.96
N LEU A 294 -4.15 -27.08 -4.45
CA LEU A 294 -4.74 -25.98 -3.69
C LEU A 294 -5.78 -26.50 -2.71
N ALA A 295 -5.89 -25.92 -1.52
CA ALA A 295 -6.93 -26.21 -0.54
C ALA A 295 -8.13 -25.28 -0.72
N ILE A 296 -9.00 -25.58 -1.71
CA ILE A 296 -10.19 -24.77 -2.00
C ILE A 296 -11.36 -25.29 -1.17
N GLY A 297 -11.65 -24.59 -0.07
CA GLY A 297 -12.74 -24.89 0.86
C GLY A 297 -14.11 -24.39 0.35
N ASP A 298 -15.02 -24.17 1.30
CA ASP A 298 -16.34 -23.65 1.01
C ASP A 298 -16.26 -22.15 0.71
N ASN A 299 -16.78 -21.77 -0.47
CA ASN A 299 -16.91 -20.40 -0.92
C ASN A 299 -18.33 -20.22 -1.48
N ARG A 300 -18.95 -19.07 -1.24
CA ARG A 300 -20.25 -18.73 -1.80
C ARG A 300 -20.06 -18.16 -3.19
N LEU A 301 -20.47 -18.90 -4.21
CA LEU A 301 -20.32 -18.53 -5.60
C LEU A 301 -21.68 -18.20 -6.22
N GLY A 302 -21.79 -17.01 -6.78
CA GLY A 302 -22.98 -16.56 -7.51
C GLY A 302 -23.18 -17.31 -8.82
N ALA A 303 -24.36 -17.12 -9.42
CA ALA A 303 -24.69 -17.75 -10.69
C ALA A 303 -23.64 -17.43 -11.76
N GLY A 304 -23.25 -18.42 -12.56
CA GLY A 304 -22.25 -18.33 -13.61
C GLY A 304 -20.79 -18.47 -13.16
N VAL A 305 -20.48 -18.32 -11.88
CA VAL A 305 -19.10 -18.46 -11.37
C VAL A 305 -18.78 -19.95 -11.16
N ARG A 306 -17.75 -20.46 -11.84
CA ARG A 306 -17.25 -21.84 -11.66
C ARG A 306 -16.25 -21.88 -10.51
N LYS A 307 -16.25 -22.97 -9.72
CA LYS A 307 -15.40 -23.08 -8.52
C LYS A 307 -13.91 -23.05 -8.84
N PHE A 308 -13.47 -23.86 -9.80
CA PHE A 308 -12.06 -24.06 -10.10
C PHE A 308 -11.83 -24.45 -11.56
N GLU A 309 -10.66 -24.06 -12.07
CA GLU A 309 -10.18 -24.45 -13.40
C GLU A 309 -8.67 -24.64 -13.34
N THR A 310 -8.18 -25.76 -13.88
CA THR A 310 -6.75 -25.97 -14.17
C THR A 310 -6.48 -25.54 -15.61
N ARG A 311 -5.43 -24.77 -15.82
CA ARG A 311 -4.98 -24.24 -17.13
C ARG A 311 -3.61 -24.69 -17.51
#